data_7f85e558df0f208356a7dcb37968f4a0
#
_entry.id   7f85e558df0f208356a7dcb37968f4a0
#
_cell.length_a   1.000
_cell.length_b   1.000
_cell.length_c   1.000
_cell.angle_alpha   90.00
_cell.angle_beta   90.00
_cell.angle_gamma   90.00
#
_symmetry.space_group_name_H-M   'P 1'
#
loop_
_entity.id
_entity.type
_entity.pdbx_description
1 polymer ?
#
loop_
_entity_poly.entity_id
_entity_poly.type
_entity_poly.pdbx_seq_one_letter_code
_entity_poly.pdbx_strand_id
1 'polypeptide(L)'
;MKVLAIFTCFNRKEKTKKCIETIINGNPECNFTFVVSDDGSTDGTYEMLQNMQAVYSIRVLRGEGGWFYSGGMSVGMNYALKQFPHGFDYLLMVNDDVEFFEKSIQNMIEQSILQKDTVVVGAMCNNGGELSYGAVKYITGYKYRKMKLSEWKTPADTFNANCVLVPYKAFEKVGAMDSYYRHSLGDFDYGLSLKRAGYLLCQSKEFVGICNNNSSKGTWTDTNLSRIERLNKKENVKGAPIKQWFYFLKKNFGLGLAIRGIITPYIRIILG
;
A
#
# COMPACT_ATOMS: atom_id res chain seq x y z
N MET A 1 -17.00 2.56 14.53
CA MET A 1 -15.87 1.62 14.46
C MET A 1 -14.55 2.33 14.72
N LYS A 2 -13.62 1.69 15.44
CA LYS A 2 -12.26 2.22 15.69
C LYS A 2 -11.32 1.77 14.57
N VAL A 3 -10.73 2.71 13.87
CA VAL A 3 -9.87 2.45 12.72
C VAL A 3 -8.48 3.04 12.95
N LEU A 4 -7.46 2.21 12.87
CA LEU A 4 -6.07 2.65 12.88
C LEU A 4 -5.60 2.86 11.44
N ALA A 5 -5.38 4.09 11.03
CA ALA A 5 -4.84 4.41 9.71
C ALA A 5 -3.31 4.54 9.78
N ILE A 6 -2.61 3.82 8.91
CA ILE A 6 -1.14 3.84 8.83
C ILE A 6 -0.71 4.22 7.42
N PHE A 7 0.19 5.18 7.32
CA PHE A 7 0.85 5.55 6.07
C PHE A 7 2.23 6.18 6.29
N THR A 8 2.97 6.29 5.21
CA THR A 8 4.26 6.99 5.18
C THR A 8 4.19 8.20 4.27
N CYS A 9 4.88 9.28 4.62
CA CYS A 9 4.99 10.49 3.82
C CYS A 9 6.43 10.98 3.71
N PHE A 10 6.72 11.74 2.66
CA PHE A 10 8.00 12.42 2.46
C PHE A 10 7.83 13.60 1.49
N ASN A 11 8.01 14.83 2.00
CA ASN A 11 7.91 16.07 1.22
C ASN A 11 6.61 16.18 0.40
N ARG A 12 5.45 16.01 1.09
CA ARG A 12 4.12 16.03 0.48
C ARG A 12 3.08 16.71 1.38
N LYS A 13 3.43 17.84 1.99
CA LYS A 13 2.63 18.54 2.99
C LYS A 13 1.14 18.65 2.63
N GLU A 14 0.83 19.26 1.48
CA GLU A 14 -0.57 19.51 1.09
C GLU A 14 -1.34 18.22 0.77
N LYS A 15 -0.69 17.24 0.13
CA LYS A 15 -1.32 15.94 -0.18
C LYS A 15 -1.60 15.16 1.09
N THR A 16 -0.61 15.06 1.98
CA THR A 16 -0.74 14.38 3.28
C THR A 16 -1.86 15.00 4.11
N LYS A 17 -1.93 16.33 4.17
CA LYS A 17 -3.01 17.04 4.87
C LYS A 17 -4.37 16.68 4.28
N LYS A 18 -4.52 16.81 2.96
CA LYS A 18 -5.78 16.54 2.25
C LYS A 18 -6.21 15.08 2.42
N CYS A 19 -5.28 14.13 2.36
CA CYS A 19 -5.56 12.71 2.60
C CYS A 19 -6.19 12.49 3.99
N ILE A 20 -5.59 13.02 5.06
CA ILE A 20 -6.11 12.92 6.42
C ILE A 20 -7.50 13.57 6.52
N GLU A 21 -7.65 14.78 6.01
CA GLU A 21 -8.93 15.53 6.05
C GLU A 21 -10.05 14.81 5.30
N THR A 22 -9.78 14.23 4.12
CA THR A 22 -10.80 13.50 3.36
C THR A 22 -11.18 12.18 4.02
N ILE A 23 -10.26 11.49 4.70
CA ILE A 23 -10.57 10.31 5.51
C ILE A 23 -11.55 10.68 6.65
N ILE A 24 -11.21 11.70 7.44
CA ILE A 24 -11.97 12.08 8.63
C ILE A 24 -13.34 12.64 8.23
N ASN A 25 -13.35 13.65 7.37
CA ASN A 25 -14.58 14.38 7.00
C ASN A 25 -15.54 13.51 6.20
N GLY A 26 -14.99 12.62 5.36
CA GLY A 26 -15.80 11.72 4.53
C GLY A 26 -16.39 10.53 5.31
N ASN A 27 -15.91 10.23 6.53
CA ASN A 27 -16.35 9.05 7.28
C ASN A 27 -16.61 9.37 8.77
N PRO A 28 -17.55 10.26 9.10
CA PRO A 28 -17.76 10.80 10.46
C PRO A 28 -18.17 9.76 11.50
N GLU A 29 -18.68 8.61 11.08
CA GLU A 29 -19.08 7.51 11.99
C GLU A 29 -17.90 6.62 12.41
N CYS A 30 -16.71 6.86 11.85
CA CYS A 30 -15.50 6.13 12.18
C CYS A 30 -14.63 6.95 13.15
N ASN A 31 -14.10 6.29 14.16
CA ASN A 31 -13.11 6.89 15.07
C ASN A 31 -11.71 6.52 14.60
N PHE A 32 -11.01 7.50 14.00
CA PHE A 32 -9.68 7.30 13.46
C PHE A 32 -8.57 7.64 14.44
N THR A 33 -7.55 6.78 14.48
CA THR A 33 -6.22 7.10 14.99
C THR A 33 -5.23 6.91 13.87
N PHE A 34 -4.31 7.85 13.70
CA PHE A 34 -3.31 7.80 12.64
C PHE A 34 -1.94 7.51 13.21
N VAL A 35 -1.19 6.63 12.55
CA VAL A 35 0.26 6.47 12.73
C VAL A 35 0.92 6.85 11.41
N VAL A 36 1.64 7.95 11.42
CA VAL A 36 2.28 8.53 10.23
C VAL A 36 3.78 8.40 10.34
N SER A 37 4.40 7.67 9.43
CA SER A 37 5.85 7.59 9.31
C SER A 37 6.35 8.68 8.37
N ASP A 38 6.79 9.81 8.91
CA ASP A 38 7.43 10.90 8.16
C ASP A 38 8.91 10.56 7.94
N ASP A 39 9.30 10.28 6.70
CA ASP A 39 10.65 9.83 6.34
C ASP A 39 11.65 11.00 6.19
N GLY A 40 11.63 11.94 7.15
CA GLY A 40 12.55 13.07 7.20
C GLY A 40 12.16 14.23 6.27
N SER A 41 10.89 14.58 6.20
CA SER A 41 10.42 15.72 5.38
C SER A 41 11.05 17.05 5.80
N THR A 42 11.27 17.93 4.81
CA THR A 42 11.87 19.26 4.92
C THR A 42 10.99 20.38 4.37
N ASP A 43 9.79 20.06 3.87
CA ASP A 43 8.82 20.97 3.25
C ASP A 43 7.76 21.52 4.23
N GLY A 44 7.92 21.26 5.54
CA GLY A 44 6.94 21.60 6.57
C GLY A 44 5.85 20.53 6.77
N THR A 45 6.00 19.33 6.19
CA THR A 45 5.08 18.18 6.42
C THR A 45 5.06 17.78 7.89
N TYR A 46 6.23 17.67 8.51
CA TYR A 46 6.34 17.26 9.92
C TYR A 46 5.66 18.27 10.87
N GLU A 47 5.93 19.54 10.70
CA GLU A 47 5.35 20.62 11.50
C GLU A 47 3.82 20.68 11.32
N MET A 48 3.33 20.49 10.10
CA MET A 48 1.90 20.40 9.80
C MET A 48 1.27 19.22 10.56
N LEU A 49 1.86 18.04 10.53
CA LEU A 49 1.38 16.86 11.25
C LEU A 49 1.38 17.07 12.77
N GLN A 50 2.41 17.72 13.33
CA GLN A 50 2.45 18.07 14.75
C GLN A 50 1.30 19.02 15.12
N ASN A 51 1.01 20.03 14.31
CA ASN A 51 -0.10 20.94 14.54
C ASN A 51 -1.45 20.20 14.49
N MET A 52 -1.62 19.24 13.57
CA MET A 52 -2.83 18.41 13.48
C MET A 52 -3.03 17.51 14.71
N GLN A 53 -1.99 17.15 15.46
CA GLN A 53 -2.10 16.37 16.70
C GLN A 53 -2.91 17.09 17.80
N ALA A 54 -3.03 18.41 17.75
CA ALA A 54 -3.85 19.17 18.68
C ALA A 54 -5.37 18.92 18.48
N VAL A 55 -5.77 18.46 17.31
CA VAL A 55 -7.18 18.28 16.94
C VAL A 55 -7.51 16.80 16.70
N TYR A 56 -6.59 16.04 16.15
CA TYR A 56 -6.81 14.67 15.72
C TYR A 56 -5.90 13.68 16.46
N SER A 57 -6.36 12.43 16.62
CA SER A 57 -5.53 11.36 17.19
C SER A 57 -4.48 10.91 16.17
N ILE A 58 -3.32 11.58 16.14
CA ILE A 58 -2.20 11.29 15.26
C ILE A 58 -0.97 10.96 16.09
N ARG A 59 -0.17 9.98 15.64
CA ARG A 59 1.18 9.67 16.13
C ARG A 59 2.15 9.80 14.97
N VAL A 60 3.10 10.71 15.07
CA VAL A 60 4.11 10.92 14.03
C VAL A 60 5.39 10.24 14.45
N LEU A 61 5.90 9.36 13.60
CA LEU A 61 7.20 8.72 13.71
C LEU A 61 8.12 9.41 12.72
N ARG A 62 9.19 10.04 13.23
CA ARG A 62 10.12 10.80 12.39
C ARG A 62 11.34 9.96 12.05
N GLY A 63 11.60 9.80 10.74
CA GLY A 63 12.82 9.24 10.18
C GLY A 63 13.84 10.30 9.80
N GLU A 64 14.99 9.82 9.34
CA GLU A 64 16.08 10.67 8.85
C GLU A 64 16.26 10.58 7.34
N GLY A 65 15.27 10.02 6.64
CA GLY A 65 15.32 9.68 5.22
C GLY A 65 15.77 8.24 4.97
N GLY A 66 15.23 7.63 3.92
CA GLY A 66 15.65 6.31 3.49
C GLY A 66 14.79 5.14 3.96
N TRP A 67 13.67 5.36 4.67
CA TRP A 67 12.69 4.30 4.90
C TRP A 67 11.96 3.92 3.61
N PHE A 68 11.66 4.91 2.79
CA PHE A 68 10.80 4.75 1.62
C PHE A 68 9.42 4.18 2.01
N TYR A 69 8.62 3.75 1.00
CA TYR A 69 7.26 3.32 1.26
C TYR A 69 7.18 2.08 2.18
N SER A 70 7.73 0.93 1.75
CA SER A 70 7.57 -0.32 2.51
C SER A 70 8.29 -0.29 3.86
N GLY A 71 9.44 0.38 3.93
CA GLY A 71 10.16 0.57 5.19
C GLY A 71 9.39 1.45 6.17
N GLY A 72 8.86 2.59 5.71
CA GLY A 72 8.04 3.48 6.54
C GLY A 72 6.75 2.81 7.02
N MET A 73 6.09 2.03 6.14
CA MET A 73 4.93 1.22 6.52
C MET A 73 5.32 0.18 7.58
N SER A 74 6.44 -0.54 7.40
CA SER A 74 6.92 -1.51 8.38
C SER A 74 7.19 -0.87 9.76
N VAL A 75 7.80 0.32 9.80
CA VAL A 75 8.04 1.08 11.04
C VAL A 75 6.73 1.44 11.72
N GLY A 76 5.77 2.03 10.99
CA GLY A 76 4.46 2.39 11.52
C GLY A 76 3.66 1.19 12.04
N MET A 77 3.66 0.08 11.29
CA MET A 77 2.97 -1.15 11.67
C MET A 77 3.59 -1.80 12.92
N ASN A 78 4.92 -1.86 13.02
CA ASN A 78 5.61 -2.39 14.21
C ASN A 78 5.34 -1.51 15.45
N TYR A 79 5.32 -0.18 15.28
CA TYR A 79 4.92 0.73 16.35
C TYR A 79 3.49 0.44 16.81
N ALA A 80 2.56 0.28 15.88
CA ALA A 80 1.15 0.01 16.18
C ALA A 80 0.95 -1.31 16.93
N LEU A 81 1.59 -2.40 16.50
CA LEU A 81 1.54 -3.71 17.18
C LEU A 81 2.03 -3.62 18.62
N LYS A 82 3.05 -2.80 18.88
CA LYS A 82 3.61 -2.63 20.21
C LYS A 82 2.75 -1.73 21.13
N GLN A 83 2.16 -0.66 20.58
CA GLN A 83 1.49 0.36 21.36
C GLN A 83 -0.02 0.13 21.52
N PHE A 84 -0.64 -0.60 20.61
CA PHE A 84 -2.09 -0.74 20.52
C PHE A 84 -2.56 -2.19 20.40
N PRO A 85 -2.12 -3.13 21.26
CA PRO A 85 -2.63 -4.49 21.19
C PRO A 85 -4.14 -4.51 21.43
N HIS A 86 -4.88 -5.16 20.52
CA HIS A 86 -6.35 -5.28 20.54
C HIS A 86 -7.11 -3.93 20.61
N GLY A 87 -6.46 -2.83 20.19
CA GLY A 87 -6.99 -1.48 20.37
C GLY A 87 -8.04 -1.04 19.35
N PHE A 88 -8.13 -1.71 18.19
CA PHE A 88 -8.91 -1.29 17.03
C PHE A 88 -9.75 -2.42 16.45
N ASP A 89 -10.75 -2.05 15.63
CA ASP A 89 -11.52 -3.00 14.83
C ASP A 89 -10.83 -3.30 13.51
N TYR A 90 -10.21 -2.27 12.92
CA TYR A 90 -9.54 -2.35 11.61
C TYR A 90 -8.22 -1.59 11.58
N LEU A 91 -7.27 -2.12 10.80
CA LEU A 91 -6.15 -1.38 10.24
C LEU A 91 -6.54 -0.88 8.85
N LEU A 92 -6.30 0.41 8.57
CA LEU A 92 -6.42 1.02 7.27
C LEU A 92 -5.02 1.40 6.76
N MET A 93 -4.52 0.68 5.76
CA MET A 93 -3.29 1.02 5.06
C MET A 93 -3.63 1.98 3.92
N VAL A 94 -2.98 3.14 3.86
CA VAL A 94 -3.23 4.13 2.81
C VAL A 94 -1.94 4.74 2.28
N ASN A 95 -2.01 5.35 1.09
CA ASN A 95 -0.99 6.28 0.62
C ASN A 95 -1.38 7.72 0.94
N ASP A 96 -0.38 8.56 1.16
CA ASP A 96 -0.52 9.97 1.53
C ASP A 96 -1.03 10.90 0.42
N ASP A 97 -1.28 10.37 -0.78
CA ASP A 97 -1.73 11.10 -1.97
C ASP A 97 -3.09 10.64 -2.50
N VAL A 98 -3.88 9.97 -1.67
CA VAL A 98 -5.26 9.58 -1.96
C VAL A 98 -6.24 10.65 -1.50
N GLU A 99 -7.21 10.98 -2.35
CA GLU A 99 -8.38 11.80 -2.01
C GLU A 99 -9.61 10.88 -1.88
N PHE A 100 -10.09 10.70 -0.66
CA PHE A 100 -11.18 9.76 -0.38
C PHE A 100 -12.55 10.34 -0.69
N PHE A 101 -13.45 9.49 -1.20
CA PHE A 101 -14.86 9.81 -1.36
C PHE A 101 -15.60 9.69 -0.03
N GLU A 102 -16.75 10.36 0.07
CA GLU A 102 -17.63 10.27 1.24
C GLU A 102 -18.08 8.82 1.47
N LYS A 103 -18.14 8.43 2.74
CA LYS A 103 -18.54 7.10 3.23
C LYS A 103 -17.71 5.93 2.70
N SER A 104 -16.60 6.20 2.00
CA SER A 104 -15.79 5.16 1.35
C SER A 104 -15.26 4.12 2.33
N ILE A 105 -14.71 4.56 3.47
CA ILE A 105 -14.17 3.63 4.49
C ILE A 105 -15.32 2.92 5.23
N GLN A 106 -16.41 3.62 5.50
CA GLN A 106 -17.61 3.02 6.09
C GLN A 106 -18.14 1.90 5.19
N ASN A 107 -18.29 2.14 3.88
CA ASN A 107 -18.75 1.12 2.91
C ASN A 107 -17.79 -0.08 2.85
N MET A 108 -16.48 0.15 2.97
CA MET A 108 -15.51 -0.95 3.05
C MET A 108 -15.66 -1.77 4.34
N ILE A 109 -15.94 -1.13 5.48
CA ILE A 109 -16.20 -1.81 6.75
C ILE A 109 -17.47 -2.67 6.65
N GLU A 110 -18.56 -2.12 6.13
CA GLU A 110 -19.80 -2.86 5.90
C GLU A 110 -19.58 -4.06 4.98
N GLN A 111 -18.83 -3.88 3.89
CA GLN A 111 -18.46 -4.98 3.01
C GLN A 111 -17.65 -6.05 3.72
N SER A 112 -16.65 -5.66 4.54
CA SER A 112 -15.84 -6.61 5.33
C SER A 112 -16.69 -7.45 6.28
N ILE A 113 -17.60 -6.82 7.01
CA ILE A 113 -18.52 -7.49 7.95
C ILE A 113 -19.44 -8.47 7.21
N LEU A 114 -20.07 -8.03 6.13
CA LEU A 114 -20.95 -8.88 5.32
C LEU A 114 -20.24 -10.09 4.71
N GLN A 115 -18.95 -9.98 4.46
CA GLN A 115 -18.09 -11.04 3.90
C GLN A 115 -17.23 -11.75 4.97
N LYS A 116 -17.68 -11.80 6.22
CA LYS A 116 -17.03 -12.53 7.34
C LYS A 116 -15.60 -12.08 7.63
N ASP A 117 -15.43 -10.78 7.87
CA ASP A 117 -14.14 -10.17 8.18
C ASP A 117 -13.08 -10.32 7.07
N THR A 118 -13.51 -10.17 5.83
CA THR A 118 -12.63 -10.17 4.66
C THR A 118 -11.79 -8.89 4.61
N VAL A 119 -10.55 -9.00 4.17
CA VAL A 119 -9.70 -7.85 3.83
C VAL A 119 -10.25 -7.17 2.58
N VAL A 120 -10.62 -5.89 2.68
CA VAL A 120 -11.17 -5.14 1.56
C VAL A 120 -10.11 -4.21 0.97
N VAL A 121 -9.82 -4.40 -0.30
CA VAL A 121 -8.88 -3.58 -1.07
C VAL A 121 -9.66 -2.49 -1.80
N GLY A 122 -9.43 -1.24 -1.44
CA GLY A 122 -10.09 -0.10 -2.08
C GLY A 122 -9.68 0.05 -3.55
N ALA A 123 -10.66 0.02 -4.43
CA ALA A 123 -10.46 0.37 -5.83
C ALA A 123 -10.32 1.89 -5.95
N MET A 124 -9.21 2.35 -6.54
CA MET A 124 -8.97 3.77 -6.83
C MET A 124 -9.28 4.07 -8.29
N CYS A 125 -9.76 5.27 -8.56
CA CYS A 125 -9.81 5.79 -9.92
C CYS A 125 -8.78 6.91 -10.13
N ASN A 126 -8.46 7.16 -11.41
CA ASN A 126 -7.74 8.37 -11.83
C ASN A 126 -8.73 9.52 -12.01
N ASN A 127 -8.24 10.71 -12.34
CA ASN A 127 -9.10 11.89 -12.62
C ASN A 127 -10.06 11.69 -13.81
N GLY A 128 -9.82 10.71 -14.66
CA GLY A 128 -10.71 10.32 -15.78
C GLY A 128 -11.76 9.28 -15.38
N GLY A 129 -11.84 8.87 -14.11
CA GLY A 129 -12.80 7.85 -13.64
C GLY A 129 -12.41 6.41 -13.97
N GLU A 130 -11.19 6.16 -14.47
CA GLU A 130 -10.71 4.82 -14.80
C GLU A 130 -9.98 4.18 -13.61
N LEU A 131 -10.05 2.86 -13.49
CA LEU A 131 -9.35 2.10 -12.44
C LEU A 131 -7.83 2.34 -12.50
N SER A 132 -7.29 2.92 -11.45
CA SER A 132 -5.85 3.17 -11.29
C SER A 132 -5.15 2.12 -10.44
N TYR A 133 -5.65 1.87 -9.23
CA TYR A 133 -5.11 0.90 -8.26
C TYR A 133 -6.22 0.06 -7.64
N GLY A 134 -5.85 -1.06 -7.02
CA GLY A 134 -6.79 -1.95 -6.35
C GLY A 134 -6.24 -3.35 -6.15
N ALA A 135 -7.15 -4.30 -6.07
CA ALA A 135 -6.84 -5.71 -5.90
C ALA A 135 -6.20 -6.31 -7.15
N VAL A 136 -5.39 -7.33 -6.93
CA VAL A 136 -4.55 -7.97 -7.94
C VAL A 136 -4.84 -9.46 -7.99
N LYS A 137 -4.90 -9.99 -9.21
CA LYS A 137 -5.04 -11.42 -9.50
C LYS A 137 -3.84 -11.92 -10.28
N TYR A 138 -3.20 -13.00 -9.82
CA TYR A 138 -2.18 -13.68 -10.61
C TYR A 138 -2.80 -14.49 -11.73
N ILE A 139 -2.16 -14.46 -12.89
CA ILE A 139 -2.58 -15.21 -14.10
C ILE A 139 -1.77 -16.51 -14.20
N THR A 140 -0.44 -16.38 -14.14
CA THR A 140 0.50 -17.50 -14.23
C THR A 140 1.79 -17.11 -13.52
N GLY A 141 2.24 -17.91 -12.56
CA GLY A 141 3.42 -17.61 -11.75
C GLY A 141 3.29 -16.24 -11.10
N TYR A 142 4.23 -15.34 -11.37
CA TYR A 142 4.21 -13.96 -10.84
C TYR A 142 3.63 -12.92 -11.82
N LYS A 143 3.09 -13.34 -12.98
CA LYS A 143 2.35 -12.45 -13.89
C LYS A 143 0.98 -12.17 -13.33
N TYR A 144 0.61 -10.90 -13.25
CA TYR A 144 -0.64 -10.47 -12.63
C TYR A 144 -1.39 -9.46 -13.50
N ARG A 145 -2.65 -9.24 -13.14
CA ARG A 145 -3.48 -8.15 -13.62
C ARG A 145 -4.19 -7.46 -12.46
N LYS A 146 -4.56 -6.22 -12.64
CA LYS A 146 -5.53 -5.55 -11.74
C LYS A 146 -6.90 -6.20 -11.91
N MET A 147 -7.66 -6.30 -10.84
CA MET A 147 -9.05 -6.77 -10.89
C MET A 147 -9.96 -5.63 -11.33
N LYS A 148 -10.98 -5.97 -12.14
CA LYS A 148 -12.01 -4.99 -12.52
C LYS A 148 -12.94 -4.72 -11.34
N LEU A 149 -13.59 -3.55 -11.32
CA LEU A 149 -14.53 -3.19 -10.25
C LEU A 149 -15.69 -4.21 -10.14
N SER A 150 -16.16 -4.75 -11.26
CA SER A 150 -17.20 -5.78 -11.30
C SER A 150 -16.81 -7.12 -10.65
N GLU A 151 -15.53 -7.35 -10.38
CA GLU A 151 -15.00 -8.59 -9.78
C GLU A 151 -14.95 -8.54 -8.24
N TRP A 152 -15.62 -7.59 -7.60
CA TRP A 152 -15.57 -7.38 -6.15
C TRP A 152 -15.98 -8.58 -5.28
N LYS A 153 -16.72 -9.55 -5.84
CA LYS A 153 -17.06 -10.82 -5.18
C LYS A 153 -16.02 -11.92 -5.41
N THR A 154 -15.06 -11.69 -6.31
CA THR A 154 -14.01 -12.68 -6.62
C THR A 154 -12.84 -12.52 -5.66
N PRO A 155 -12.33 -13.60 -5.05
CA PRO A 155 -11.15 -13.51 -4.20
C PRO A 155 -9.94 -12.99 -4.96
N ALA A 156 -9.26 -11.99 -4.40
CA ALA A 156 -7.99 -11.47 -4.88
C ALA A 156 -6.82 -12.35 -4.42
N ASP A 157 -5.66 -12.14 -5.03
CA ASP A 157 -4.43 -12.80 -4.60
C ASP A 157 -3.55 -11.88 -3.74
N THR A 158 -3.51 -10.60 -4.07
CA THR A 158 -2.78 -9.55 -3.38
C THR A 158 -3.32 -8.17 -3.81
N PHE A 159 -2.59 -7.09 -3.51
CA PHE A 159 -3.05 -5.73 -3.75
C PHE A 159 -1.92 -4.72 -3.96
N ASN A 160 -2.26 -3.55 -4.52
CA ASN A 160 -1.55 -2.30 -4.32
C ASN A 160 -2.15 -1.61 -3.09
N ALA A 161 -1.33 -1.23 -2.12
CA ALA A 161 -1.81 -0.72 -0.84
C ALA A 161 -2.07 0.80 -0.83
N ASN A 162 -2.71 1.33 -1.87
CA ASN A 162 -3.17 2.72 -1.87
C ASN A 162 -4.32 2.95 -0.89
N CYS A 163 -5.17 1.94 -0.69
CA CYS A 163 -6.16 1.84 0.38
C CYS A 163 -6.49 0.37 0.63
N VAL A 164 -6.21 -0.13 1.83
CA VAL A 164 -6.56 -1.51 2.20
C VAL A 164 -7.07 -1.54 3.63
N LEU A 165 -8.28 -2.04 3.80
CA LEU A 165 -8.90 -2.25 5.09
C LEU A 165 -8.66 -3.70 5.54
N VAL A 166 -7.95 -3.87 6.64
CA VAL A 166 -7.57 -5.17 7.20
C VAL A 166 -8.23 -5.34 8.57
N PRO A 167 -9.00 -6.39 8.85
CA PRO A 167 -9.46 -6.67 10.20
C PRO A 167 -8.30 -6.66 11.19
N TYR A 168 -8.41 -5.97 12.31
CA TYR A 168 -7.27 -5.75 13.20
C TYR A 168 -6.68 -7.06 13.73
N LYS A 169 -7.50 -8.06 14.00
CA LYS A 169 -7.06 -9.42 14.35
C LYS A 169 -6.22 -10.10 13.26
N ALA A 170 -6.46 -9.78 11.98
CA ALA A 170 -5.64 -10.28 10.88
C ALA A 170 -4.28 -9.61 10.86
N PHE A 171 -4.23 -8.30 11.12
CA PHE A 171 -3.00 -7.55 11.29
C PHE A 171 -2.15 -8.08 12.44
N GLU A 172 -2.75 -8.30 13.62
CA GLU A 172 -2.04 -8.86 14.78
C GLU A 172 -1.49 -10.27 14.50
N LYS A 173 -2.26 -11.10 13.80
CA LYS A 173 -1.85 -12.47 13.44
C LYS A 173 -0.71 -12.51 12.43
N VAL A 174 -0.75 -11.64 11.41
CA VAL A 174 0.25 -11.64 10.32
C VAL A 174 1.48 -10.82 10.69
N GLY A 175 1.30 -9.81 11.53
CA GLY A 175 2.36 -8.88 11.90
C GLY A 175 2.53 -7.72 10.92
N ALA A 176 3.66 -7.03 11.02
CA ALA A 176 4.00 -5.91 10.17
C ALA A 176 4.47 -6.35 8.78
N MET A 177 4.47 -5.42 7.84
CA MET A 177 5.09 -5.57 6.53
C MET A 177 6.58 -5.92 6.69
N ASP A 178 7.08 -6.84 5.86
CA ASP A 178 8.45 -7.34 5.92
C ASP A 178 9.45 -6.19 5.62
N SER A 179 10.28 -5.87 6.60
CA SER A 179 11.27 -4.77 6.57
C SER A 179 12.41 -4.97 5.56
N TYR A 180 12.52 -6.16 4.96
CA TYR A 180 13.47 -6.41 3.88
C TYR A 180 13.15 -5.58 2.64
N TYR A 181 11.87 -5.28 2.42
CA TYR A 181 11.44 -4.40 1.34
C TYR A 181 11.59 -2.93 1.73
N ARG A 182 12.23 -2.15 0.87
CA ARG A 182 12.42 -0.72 1.11
C ARG A 182 11.30 0.12 0.47
N HIS A 183 10.98 -0.10 -0.79
CA HIS A 183 9.97 0.68 -1.50
C HIS A 183 8.93 -0.21 -2.17
N SER A 184 9.33 -1.03 -3.13
CA SER A 184 8.43 -1.88 -3.93
C SER A 184 8.26 -3.26 -3.30
N LEU A 185 7.20 -3.97 -3.69
CA LEU A 185 6.90 -5.37 -3.38
C LEU A 185 6.40 -5.65 -1.95
N GLY A 186 6.59 -4.74 -0.99
CA GLY A 186 6.16 -4.96 0.38
C GLY A 186 4.64 -5.14 0.51
N ASP A 187 3.87 -4.36 -0.22
CA ASP A 187 2.42 -4.45 -0.30
C ASP A 187 1.95 -5.78 -0.94
N PHE A 188 2.55 -6.18 -2.04
CA PHE A 188 2.27 -7.48 -2.68
C PHE A 188 2.60 -8.65 -1.76
N ASP A 189 3.75 -8.62 -1.09
CA ASP A 189 4.16 -9.65 -0.14
C ASP A 189 3.22 -9.70 1.07
N TYR A 190 2.77 -8.54 1.56
CA TYR A 190 1.86 -8.44 2.69
C TYR A 190 0.48 -9.03 2.37
N GLY A 191 -0.07 -8.71 1.18
CA GLY A 191 -1.31 -9.31 0.70
C GLY A 191 -1.22 -10.84 0.59
N LEU A 192 -0.12 -11.36 0.05
CA LEU A 192 0.14 -12.80 0.00
C LEU A 192 0.29 -13.41 1.40
N SER A 193 0.85 -12.68 2.36
CA SER A 193 0.97 -13.14 3.75
C SER A 193 -0.38 -13.23 4.45
N LEU A 194 -1.26 -12.24 4.25
CA LEU A 194 -2.65 -12.29 4.71
C LEU A 194 -3.40 -13.49 4.13
N LYS A 195 -3.25 -13.73 2.82
CA LYS A 195 -3.85 -14.89 2.15
C LYS A 195 -3.34 -16.22 2.71
N ARG A 196 -2.02 -16.37 2.93
CA ARG A 196 -1.43 -17.57 3.56
C ARG A 196 -1.92 -17.79 4.99
N ALA A 197 -2.22 -16.73 5.71
CA ALA A 197 -2.79 -16.80 7.06
C ALA A 197 -4.29 -17.18 7.07
N GLY A 198 -4.90 -17.39 5.88
CA GLY A 198 -6.27 -17.86 5.72
C GLY A 198 -7.30 -16.74 5.54
N TYR A 199 -6.89 -15.48 5.40
CA TYR A 199 -7.81 -14.38 5.16
C TYR A 199 -8.16 -14.26 3.67
N LEU A 200 -9.44 -14.02 3.40
CA LEU A 200 -9.90 -13.67 2.06
C LEU A 200 -9.61 -12.20 1.79
N LEU A 201 -9.21 -11.89 0.57
CA LEU A 201 -9.02 -10.54 0.07
C LEU A 201 -10.04 -10.33 -1.05
N CYS A 202 -10.71 -9.19 -1.07
CA CYS A 202 -11.61 -8.79 -2.15
C CYS A 202 -11.42 -7.31 -2.50
N GLN A 203 -11.82 -6.92 -3.69
CA GLN A 203 -11.87 -5.52 -4.09
C GLN A 203 -13.12 -4.86 -3.52
N SER A 204 -13.07 -3.56 -3.22
CA SER A 204 -14.24 -2.77 -2.88
C SER A 204 -15.27 -2.79 -4.02
N LYS A 205 -16.55 -2.74 -3.67
CA LYS A 205 -17.65 -2.74 -4.64
C LYS A 205 -17.65 -1.48 -5.52
N GLU A 206 -17.19 -0.36 -4.95
CA GLU A 206 -17.15 0.95 -5.60
C GLU A 206 -15.76 1.56 -5.50
N PHE A 207 -15.49 2.59 -6.28
CA PHE A 207 -14.28 3.39 -6.10
C PHE A 207 -14.33 4.10 -4.75
N VAL A 208 -13.22 4.06 -4.01
CA VAL A 208 -13.12 4.63 -2.67
C VAL A 208 -12.44 6.00 -2.65
N GLY A 209 -11.83 6.40 -3.76
CA GLY A 209 -11.16 7.69 -3.86
C GLY A 209 -10.39 7.83 -5.18
N ILE A 210 -9.77 9.00 -5.33
CA ILE A 210 -8.93 9.35 -6.47
C ILE A 210 -7.47 9.16 -6.08
N CYS A 211 -6.74 8.42 -6.92
CA CYS A 211 -5.29 8.31 -6.90
C CYS A 211 -4.80 8.06 -8.32
N ASN A 212 -4.12 9.04 -8.92
CA ASN A 212 -3.65 8.92 -10.29
C ASN A 212 -2.54 7.89 -10.43
N ASN A 213 -2.50 7.22 -11.59
CA ASN A 213 -1.42 6.28 -11.90
C ASN A 213 -0.06 7.00 -11.90
N ASN A 214 0.94 6.35 -11.31
CA ASN A 214 2.32 6.81 -11.46
C ASN A 214 2.76 6.67 -12.92
N SER A 215 3.41 7.72 -13.43
CA SER A 215 3.98 7.69 -14.78
C SER A 215 5.11 6.66 -14.87
N SER A 216 5.18 5.95 -16.00
CA SER A 216 6.33 5.12 -16.34
C SER A 216 7.57 5.95 -16.72
N LYS A 217 7.38 7.25 -17.02
CA LYS A 217 8.46 8.17 -17.40
C LYS A 217 9.52 8.25 -16.30
N GLY A 218 10.78 8.09 -16.69
CA GLY A 218 11.91 8.10 -15.78
C GLY A 218 12.06 6.85 -14.92
N THR A 219 11.26 5.80 -15.13
CA THR A 219 11.42 4.48 -14.49
C THR A 219 12.23 3.54 -15.38
N TRP A 220 12.55 2.36 -14.86
CA TRP A 220 13.26 1.33 -15.66
C TRP A 220 12.41 0.78 -16.84
N THR A 221 11.12 1.04 -16.86
CA THR A 221 10.22 0.66 -17.97
C THR A 221 10.09 1.74 -19.04
N ASP A 222 10.68 2.91 -18.83
CA ASP A 222 10.67 4.00 -19.79
C ASP A 222 11.60 3.70 -20.95
N THR A 223 11.03 3.40 -22.11
CA THR A 223 11.79 3.06 -23.34
C THR A 223 12.49 4.25 -23.99
N ASN A 224 12.23 5.49 -23.54
CA ASN A 224 12.97 6.67 -23.98
C ASN A 224 14.32 6.82 -23.31
N LEU A 225 14.58 6.06 -22.22
CA LEU A 225 15.87 6.03 -21.55
C LEU A 225 16.78 5.00 -22.21
N SER A 226 18.09 5.26 -22.16
CA SER A 226 19.11 4.29 -22.59
C SER A 226 19.04 3.00 -21.73
N ARG A 227 19.54 1.89 -22.28
CA ARG A 227 19.58 0.60 -21.55
C ARG A 227 20.35 0.71 -20.22
N ILE A 228 21.44 1.47 -20.20
CA ILE A 228 22.24 1.70 -18.99
C ILE A 228 21.46 2.45 -17.93
N GLU A 229 20.77 3.54 -18.31
CA GLU A 229 19.90 4.28 -17.38
C GLU A 229 18.79 3.39 -16.85
N ARG A 230 18.14 2.60 -17.69
CA ARG A 230 17.10 1.65 -17.29
C ARG A 230 17.64 0.60 -16.31
N LEU A 231 18.83 0.06 -16.53
CA LEU A 231 19.50 -0.86 -15.58
C LEU A 231 19.75 -0.18 -14.22
N ASN A 232 20.30 1.04 -14.22
CA ASN A 232 20.51 1.81 -12.99
C ASN A 232 19.20 2.08 -12.26
N LYS A 233 18.12 2.45 -12.99
CA LYS A 233 16.78 2.64 -12.41
C LYS A 233 16.19 1.34 -11.85
N LYS A 234 16.44 0.20 -12.51
CA LYS A 234 15.99 -1.13 -12.05
C LYS A 234 16.65 -1.52 -10.73
N GLU A 235 17.95 -1.23 -10.57
CA GLU A 235 18.68 -1.52 -9.34
C GLU A 235 18.54 -0.46 -8.25
N ASN A 236 17.86 0.65 -8.53
CA ASN A 236 17.49 1.63 -7.53
C ASN A 236 16.40 1.07 -6.60
N VAL A 237 16.32 1.61 -5.39
CA VAL A 237 15.33 1.21 -4.36
C VAL A 237 13.89 1.19 -4.91
N LYS A 238 13.51 2.16 -5.76
CA LYS A 238 12.18 2.22 -6.38
C LYS A 238 11.97 1.19 -7.51
N GLY A 239 13.03 0.64 -8.06
CA GLY A 239 13.01 -0.30 -9.19
C GLY A 239 12.85 -1.78 -8.79
N ALA A 240 12.74 -2.09 -7.52
CA ALA A 240 12.81 -3.45 -6.98
C ALA A 240 14.15 -4.14 -7.34
N PRO A 241 15.27 -3.78 -6.68
CA PRO A 241 16.61 -4.32 -6.96
C PRO A 241 16.61 -5.85 -6.99
N ILE A 242 17.58 -6.42 -7.71
CA ILE A 242 17.65 -7.88 -7.96
C ILE A 242 17.53 -8.71 -6.68
N LYS A 243 18.15 -8.28 -5.59
CA LYS A 243 18.10 -9.00 -4.30
C LYS A 243 16.67 -9.02 -3.73
N GLN A 244 15.95 -7.90 -3.75
CA GLN A 244 14.58 -7.83 -3.26
C GLN A 244 13.63 -8.57 -4.19
N TRP A 245 13.82 -8.48 -5.51
CA TRP A 245 13.04 -9.21 -6.49
C TRP A 245 13.21 -10.73 -6.36
N PHE A 246 14.45 -11.21 -6.19
CA PHE A 246 14.73 -12.64 -5.95
C PHE A 246 14.10 -13.12 -4.65
N TYR A 247 14.26 -12.35 -3.55
CA TYR A 247 13.67 -12.68 -2.25
C TYR A 247 12.14 -12.80 -2.35
N PHE A 248 11.49 -11.83 -2.99
CA PHE A 248 10.05 -11.84 -3.21
C PHE A 248 9.58 -13.09 -3.98
N LEU A 249 10.24 -13.39 -5.09
CA LEU A 249 9.91 -14.55 -5.91
C LEU A 249 10.13 -15.87 -5.16
N LYS A 250 11.27 -16.00 -4.49
CA LYS A 250 11.60 -17.21 -3.70
C LYS A 250 10.60 -17.44 -2.58
N LYS A 251 10.26 -16.39 -1.82
CA LYS A 251 9.34 -16.44 -0.67
C LYS A 251 7.92 -16.80 -1.11
N ASN A 252 7.45 -16.27 -2.23
CA ASN A 252 6.05 -16.34 -2.61
C ASN A 252 5.73 -17.37 -3.71
N PHE A 253 6.70 -17.72 -4.54
CA PHE A 253 6.49 -18.60 -5.71
C PHE A 253 7.48 -19.76 -5.80
N GLY A 254 8.41 -19.85 -4.86
CA GLY A 254 9.40 -20.93 -4.78
C GLY A 254 10.66 -20.68 -5.61
N LEU A 255 11.69 -21.48 -5.32
CA LEU A 255 13.04 -21.28 -5.87
C LEU A 255 13.09 -21.41 -7.39
N GLY A 256 12.37 -22.37 -7.98
CA GLY A 256 12.38 -22.60 -9.44
C GLY A 256 11.85 -21.38 -10.22
N LEU A 257 10.75 -20.75 -9.77
CA LEU A 257 10.24 -19.52 -10.37
C LEU A 257 11.15 -18.32 -10.08
N ALA A 258 11.80 -18.27 -8.91
CA ALA A 258 12.73 -17.21 -8.56
C ALA A 258 13.94 -17.18 -9.52
N ILE A 259 14.56 -18.33 -9.76
CA ILE A 259 15.72 -18.45 -10.69
C ILE A 259 15.32 -18.02 -12.11
N ARG A 260 14.16 -18.46 -12.62
CA ARG A 260 13.69 -18.07 -13.95
C ARG A 260 13.25 -16.62 -14.03
N GLY A 261 12.62 -16.11 -12.97
CA GLY A 261 12.02 -14.77 -12.94
C GLY A 261 13.02 -13.65 -12.71
N ILE A 262 14.16 -13.94 -12.07
CA ILE A 262 15.17 -12.93 -11.72
C ILE A 262 15.73 -12.20 -12.95
N ILE A 263 15.90 -12.89 -14.06
CA ILE A 263 16.47 -12.34 -15.30
C ILE A 263 15.44 -11.61 -16.18
N THR A 264 14.15 -11.86 -15.97
CA THR A 264 13.09 -11.32 -16.84
C THR A 264 13.12 -9.80 -17.01
N PRO A 265 13.28 -8.97 -15.96
CA PRO A 265 13.39 -7.51 -16.11
C PRO A 265 14.59 -7.09 -16.97
N TYR A 266 15.71 -7.78 -16.87
CA TYR A 266 16.94 -7.47 -17.59
C TYR A 266 16.81 -7.80 -19.07
N ILE A 267 16.21 -8.96 -19.38
CA ILE A 267 15.87 -9.32 -20.77
C ILE A 267 14.99 -8.25 -21.40
N ARG A 268 13.96 -7.78 -20.69
CA ARG A 268 13.07 -6.70 -21.17
C ARG A 268 13.81 -5.36 -21.39
N ILE A 269 14.85 -5.06 -20.61
CA ILE A 269 15.67 -3.86 -20.79
C ILE A 269 16.57 -4.00 -22.01
N ILE A 270 17.11 -5.19 -22.25
CA ILE A 270 18.04 -5.47 -23.36
C ILE A 270 17.30 -5.52 -24.71
N LEU A 271 16.13 -6.14 -24.74
CA LEU A 271 15.38 -6.35 -25.98
C LEU A 271 14.52 -5.14 -26.40
N GLY A 272 14.30 -4.16 -25.52
CA GLY A 272 13.52 -2.94 -25.84
C GLY A 272 12.48 -2.63 -24.83
#